data_d5020c46a4c04f3a92ce1f90c0ce9e89
#
_entry.id   d5020c46a4c04f3a92ce1f90c0ce9e89
#
_cell.length_a   1.000
_cell.length_b   1.000
_cell.length_c   1.000
_cell.angle_alpha   90.00
_cell.angle_beta   90.00
_cell.angle_gamma   90.00
#
_symmetry.space_group_name_H-M   'P 1'
#
loop_
_entity.id
_entity.type
_entity.pdbx_description
1 polymer ?
#
loop_
_entity_poly.entity_id
_entity_poly.type
_entity_poly.pdbx_seq_one_letter_code
_entity_poly.pdbx_strand_id
1 'polypeptide(L)'
;MFKSLLLGAIASVFMVTQAMADYTLIVPQAPGKGTSVWGEIIAKNLEKFIGEPVVVRHIPGARDIPGFNKFHNDLRFDDKTIMVAHGGNGVSYLLDKVDYDYFDYELIGSMNNDIVLGKHAGADEKSGTWTIAGGSGFEPDAAAVAMLLCGPQGNNTIDDYLKCWRERVIWVNGVSGGEKRLGFKNGEFDVARESPAAWKRFYEGIEGNELWFTHGILDLENNVQIADPNFPNTQFEDLYEELWGEAPKGDLYQAYKLTRNWRDAIQKSLWMNKGNPNAAKVKAAVTEMINDPVASAEIYAKTGVYPWIQDGPSLLAALKSLITEKALKDAVKWNQEAYGFPSIYKPELLK
;
A
#
# COMPACT_ATOMS: atom_id res chain seq x y z
N MET A 1 62.02 -62.92 -1.39
CA MET A 1 60.85 -62.52 -2.15
C MET A 1 59.93 -61.70 -1.26
N PHE A 2 60.11 -60.38 -1.25
CA PHE A 2 59.23 -59.48 -0.49
C PHE A 2 58.38 -58.70 -1.48
N LYS A 3 57.08 -58.87 -1.36
CA LYS A 3 56.11 -58.10 -2.13
C LYS A 3 55.64 -56.93 -1.26
N SER A 4 56.03 -55.73 -1.63
CA SER A 4 55.54 -54.48 -1.04
C SER A 4 54.15 -54.18 -1.59
N LEU A 5 53.16 -54.10 -0.67
CA LEU A 5 51.83 -53.54 -0.96
C LEU A 5 51.88 -52.02 -0.73
N LEU A 6 51.72 -51.24 -1.78
CA LEU A 6 51.42 -49.81 -1.70
C LEU A 6 49.90 -49.65 -1.45
N LEU A 7 49.52 -49.22 -0.30
CA LEU A 7 48.18 -48.69 -0.03
C LEU A 7 48.12 -47.21 -0.49
N GLY A 8 47.44 -46.97 -1.59
CA GLY A 8 47.07 -45.62 -2.05
C GLY A 8 45.87 -45.11 -1.24
N ALA A 9 46.08 -44.14 -0.36
CA ALA A 9 45.03 -43.41 0.30
C ALA A 9 44.41 -42.39 -0.66
N ILE A 10 43.21 -42.67 -1.19
CA ILE A 10 42.41 -41.69 -1.94
C ILE A 10 41.73 -40.78 -0.90
N ALA A 11 42.27 -39.57 -0.72
CA ALA A 11 41.60 -38.51 0.06
C ALA A 11 40.46 -37.94 -0.78
N SER A 12 39.25 -38.42 -0.55
CA SER A 12 38.01 -37.81 -1.09
C SER A 12 37.79 -36.48 -0.42
N VAL A 13 38.13 -35.37 -1.08
CA VAL A 13 37.73 -34.04 -0.65
C VAL A 13 36.22 -33.92 -0.88
N PHE A 14 35.43 -34.13 0.15
CA PHE A 14 34.03 -33.72 0.16
C PHE A 14 34.01 -32.16 0.17
N MET A 15 33.82 -31.56 -1.00
CA MET A 15 33.33 -30.20 -1.10
C MET A 15 31.89 -30.20 -0.53
N VAL A 16 31.75 -29.82 0.72
CA VAL A 16 30.45 -29.45 1.28
C VAL A 16 30.11 -28.13 0.60
N THR A 17 29.38 -28.20 -0.48
CA THR A 17 28.65 -27.03 -0.97
C THR A 17 27.65 -26.69 0.11
N GLN A 18 27.96 -25.70 0.95
CA GLN A 18 26.91 -25.09 1.78
C GLN A 18 25.84 -24.62 0.83
N ALA A 19 24.68 -25.28 0.86
CA ALA A 19 23.48 -24.76 0.23
C ALA A 19 23.24 -23.41 0.89
N MET A 20 23.58 -22.34 0.19
CA MET A 20 23.25 -21.00 0.66
C MET A 20 21.72 -20.93 0.69
N ALA A 21 21.15 -20.62 1.85
CA ALA A 21 19.71 -20.45 1.95
C ALA A 21 19.28 -19.32 1.01
N ASP A 22 18.25 -19.55 0.22
CA ASP A 22 17.70 -18.58 -0.71
C ASP A 22 17.08 -17.37 0.05
N TYR A 23 17.04 -16.21 -0.59
CA TYR A 23 16.24 -15.12 -0.07
C TYR A 23 14.75 -15.47 -0.14
N THR A 24 14.00 -15.15 0.88
CA THR A 24 12.54 -15.35 0.94
C THR A 24 11.84 -14.01 0.92
N LEU A 25 11.02 -13.77 -0.10
CA LEU A 25 10.16 -12.60 -0.20
C LEU A 25 8.75 -12.95 0.30
N ILE A 26 8.39 -12.51 1.49
CA ILE A 26 7.06 -12.72 2.08
C ILE A 26 6.05 -11.76 1.46
N VAL A 27 5.00 -12.31 0.88
CA VAL A 27 3.89 -11.54 0.30
C VAL A 27 2.60 -11.81 1.11
N PRO A 28 1.97 -10.77 1.71
CA PRO A 28 0.81 -10.97 2.59
C PRO A 28 -0.51 -11.18 1.84
N GLN A 29 -0.46 -11.37 0.53
CA GLN A 29 -1.64 -11.60 -0.31
C GLN A 29 -1.58 -12.96 -1.02
N ALA A 30 -2.77 -13.46 -1.37
CA ALA A 30 -2.87 -14.67 -2.19
C ALA A 30 -2.29 -14.46 -3.60
N PRO A 31 -1.79 -15.54 -4.25
CA PRO A 31 -1.34 -15.50 -5.63
C PRO A 31 -2.33 -14.82 -6.58
N GLY A 32 -1.82 -14.05 -7.55
CA GLY A 32 -2.63 -13.34 -8.54
C GLY A 32 -3.25 -12.00 -8.07
N LYS A 33 -3.15 -11.65 -6.81
CA LYS A 33 -3.51 -10.30 -6.31
C LYS A 33 -2.44 -9.27 -6.70
N GLY A 34 -2.80 -7.99 -6.70
CA GLY A 34 -1.89 -6.93 -7.15
C GLY A 34 -0.53 -6.88 -6.42
N THR A 35 -0.51 -7.14 -5.11
CA THR A 35 0.75 -7.21 -4.34
C THR A 35 1.54 -8.50 -4.63
N SER A 36 0.85 -9.61 -4.93
CA SER A 36 1.50 -10.85 -5.37
C SER A 36 2.20 -10.65 -6.71
N VAL A 37 1.50 -10.11 -7.70
CA VAL A 37 2.07 -9.83 -9.03
C VAL A 37 3.28 -8.89 -8.92
N TRP A 38 3.20 -7.88 -8.06
CA TRP A 38 4.31 -6.98 -7.79
C TRP A 38 5.48 -7.72 -7.10
N GLY A 39 5.23 -8.51 -6.08
CA GLY A 39 6.25 -9.28 -5.38
C GLY A 39 6.96 -10.28 -6.31
N GLU A 40 6.22 -10.94 -7.18
CA GLU A 40 6.76 -11.91 -8.15
C GLU A 40 7.70 -11.23 -9.16
N ILE A 41 7.33 -10.05 -9.71
CA ILE A 41 8.19 -9.34 -10.65
C ILE A 41 9.42 -8.73 -9.98
N ILE A 42 9.29 -8.27 -8.71
CA ILE A 42 10.41 -7.80 -7.91
C ILE A 42 11.36 -8.96 -7.61
N ALA A 43 10.88 -10.09 -7.13
CA ALA A 43 11.72 -11.26 -6.82
C ALA A 43 12.52 -11.70 -8.06
N LYS A 44 11.86 -11.87 -9.20
CA LYS A 44 12.47 -12.26 -10.48
C LYS A 44 13.61 -11.32 -10.90
N ASN A 45 13.43 -10.01 -10.74
CA ASN A 45 14.44 -9.04 -11.11
C ASN A 45 15.51 -8.92 -10.02
N LEU A 46 15.14 -8.86 -8.73
CA LEU A 46 16.09 -8.75 -7.63
C LEU A 46 17.11 -9.90 -7.63
N GLU A 47 16.71 -11.12 -7.98
CA GLU A 47 17.59 -12.28 -8.12
C GLU A 47 18.81 -11.99 -9.01
N LYS A 48 18.63 -11.23 -10.11
CA LYS A 48 19.72 -10.87 -11.04
C LYS A 48 20.75 -9.94 -10.41
N PHE A 49 20.33 -9.04 -9.53
CA PHE A 49 21.17 -8.01 -8.92
C PHE A 49 21.79 -8.44 -7.60
N ILE A 50 21.07 -9.28 -6.82
CA ILE A 50 21.59 -9.81 -5.56
C ILE A 50 22.52 -11.01 -5.77
N GLY A 51 22.43 -11.68 -6.92
CA GLY A 51 23.24 -12.85 -7.30
C GLY A 51 22.86 -14.14 -6.57
N GLU A 52 21.70 -14.20 -5.96
CA GLU A 52 21.18 -15.35 -5.22
C GLU A 52 19.68 -15.52 -5.52
N PRO A 53 19.13 -16.76 -5.44
CA PRO A 53 17.71 -16.99 -5.67
C PRO A 53 16.83 -16.21 -4.70
N VAL A 54 15.68 -15.73 -5.19
CA VAL A 54 14.66 -15.01 -4.41
C VAL A 54 13.31 -15.71 -4.54
N VAL A 55 12.92 -16.45 -3.50
CA VAL A 55 11.70 -17.26 -3.50
C VAL A 55 10.53 -16.47 -2.91
N VAL A 56 9.42 -16.40 -3.63
CA VAL A 56 8.20 -15.76 -3.15
C VAL A 56 7.40 -16.73 -2.28
N ARG A 57 7.06 -16.31 -1.06
CA ARG A 57 6.20 -17.03 -0.13
C ARG A 57 4.96 -16.23 0.21
N HIS A 58 3.80 -16.75 -0.18
CA HIS A 58 2.51 -16.12 0.12
C HIS A 58 2.01 -16.52 1.51
N ILE A 59 1.62 -15.53 2.32
CA ILE A 59 0.97 -15.73 3.64
C ILE A 59 -0.28 -14.83 3.68
N PRO A 60 -1.35 -15.21 2.98
CA PRO A 60 -2.56 -14.39 2.87
C PRO A 60 -3.39 -14.42 4.15
N GLY A 61 -4.27 -13.44 4.29
CA GLY A 61 -5.27 -13.38 5.35
C GLY A 61 -6.08 -12.09 5.32
N ALA A 62 -6.99 -11.95 6.25
CA ALA A 62 -7.84 -10.77 6.34
C ALA A 62 -7.00 -9.51 6.54
N ARG A 63 -7.25 -8.49 5.70
CA ARG A 63 -6.56 -7.19 5.72
C ARG A 63 -5.03 -7.30 5.63
N ASP A 64 -4.52 -8.43 5.12
CA ASP A 64 -3.08 -8.74 4.98
C ASP A 64 -2.31 -8.81 6.34
N ILE A 65 -3.02 -8.77 7.47
CA ILE A 65 -2.47 -8.77 8.83
C ILE A 65 -1.72 -10.08 9.15
N PRO A 66 -2.25 -11.30 8.86
CA PRO A 66 -1.59 -12.55 9.25
C PRO A 66 -0.18 -12.69 8.68
N GLY A 67 0.04 -12.29 7.44
CA GLY A 67 1.36 -12.36 6.80
C GLY A 67 2.38 -11.46 7.49
N PHE A 68 1.97 -10.24 7.83
CA PHE A 68 2.85 -9.28 8.51
C PHE A 68 3.11 -9.67 9.98
N ASN A 69 2.09 -10.14 10.70
CA ASN A 69 2.27 -10.67 12.05
C ASN A 69 3.21 -11.89 12.06
N LYS A 70 3.08 -12.81 11.08
CA LYS A 70 3.98 -13.96 10.94
C LYS A 70 5.42 -13.52 10.67
N PHE A 71 5.61 -12.51 9.82
CA PHE A 71 6.93 -11.92 9.61
C PHE A 71 7.48 -11.35 10.91
N HIS A 72 6.71 -10.51 11.60
CA HIS A 72 7.13 -9.85 12.83
C HIS A 72 7.52 -10.84 13.92
N ASN A 73 6.66 -11.85 14.18
CA ASN A 73 6.83 -12.74 15.31
C ASN A 73 7.91 -13.82 15.08
N ASP A 74 8.02 -14.33 13.83
CA ASP A 74 8.80 -15.53 13.59
C ASP A 74 9.90 -15.37 12.53
N LEU A 75 9.63 -14.62 11.44
CA LEU A 75 10.47 -14.69 10.25
C LEU A 75 11.49 -13.55 10.14
N ARG A 76 11.25 -12.43 10.81
CA ARG A 76 12.11 -11.22 10.70
C ARG A 76 13.54 -11.42 11.17
N PHE A 77 13.78 -12.46 11.96
CA PHE A 77 15.10 -12.79 12.51
C PHE A 77 15.93 -13.69 11.56
N ASP A 78 15.32 -14.15 10.47
CA ASP A 78 16.06 -14.78 9.39
C ASP A 78 16.69 -13.68 8.52
N ASP A 79 18.01 -13.71 8.41
CA ASP A 79 18.81 -12.68 7.73
C ASP A 79 18.50 -12.54 6.23
N LYS A 80 17.84 -13.52 5.63
CA LYS A 80 17.45 -13.54 4.21
C LYS A 80 15.95 -13.36 3.96
N THR A 81 15.20 -13.00 4.98
CA THR A 81 13.75 -12.76 4.82
C THR A 81 13.46 -11.28 4.60
N ILE A 82 12.73 -11.01 3.51
CA ILE A 82 12.25 -9.68 3.09
C ILE A 82 10.73 -9.69 3.15
N MET A 83 10.12 -8.66 3.76
CA MET A 83 8.67 -8.50 3.80
C MET A 83 8.19 -7.48 2.77
N VAL A 84 7.18 -7.85 2.01
CA VAL A 84 6.44 -6.93 1.15
C VAL A 84 5.32 -6.28 1.95
N ALA A 85 5.30 -4.96 2.03
CA ALA A 85 4.14 -4.26 2.56
C ALA A 85 3.15 -3.89 1.44
N HIS A 86 1.89 -3.89 1.82
CA HIS A 86 0.77 -3.35 1.06
C HIS A 86 0.18 -2.17 1.85
N GLY A 87 -0.31 -1.15 1.17
CA GLY A 87 -0.82 0.05 1.85
C GLY A 87 -1.88 -0.21 2.92
N GLY A 88 -2.69 -1.27 2.73
CA GLY A 88 -3.61 -1.73 3.76
C GLY A 88 -2.94 -2.10 5.09
N ASN A 89 -1.69 -2.58 5.07
CA ASN A 89 -0.95 -2.86 6.30
C ASN A 89 -0.62 -1.60 7.10
N GLY A 90 -0.39 -0.45 6.43
CA GLY A 90 -0.18 0.83 7.10
C GLY A 90 -1.45 1.34 7.80
N VAL A 91 -2.60 1.20 7.15
CA VAL A 91 -3.88 1.51 7.80
C VAL A 91 -4.18 0.55 8.94
N SER A 92 -3.93 -0.75 8.76
CA SER A 92 -4.09 -1.74 9.83
C SER A 92 -3.14 -1.49 11.01
N TYR A 93 -1.91 -1.01 10.73
CA TYR A 93 -0.99 -0.57 11.78
C TYR A 93 -1.58 0.55 12.65
N LEU A 94 -2.29 1.50 12.05
CA LEU A 94 -2.95 2.59 12.77
C LEU A 94 -4.21 2.15 13.54
N LEU A 95 -5.05 1.33 12.93
CA LEU A 95 -6.46 1.19 13.30
C LEU A 95 -6.88 -0.22 13.73
N ASP A 96 -6.03 -1.25 13.54
CA ASP A 96 -6.35 -2.63 13.89
C ASP A 96 -5.42 -3.18 14.97
N LYS A 97 -5.83 -4.29 15.58
CA LYS A 97 -4.93 -5.06 16.45
C LYS A 97 -3.94 -5.82 15.57
N VAL A 98 -2.68 -5.41 15.63
CA VAL A 98 -1.55 -6.03 14.93
C VAL A 98 -0.40 -6.25 15.88
N ASP A 99 0.50 -7.18 15.54
CA ASP A 99 1.68 -7.48 16.35
C ASP A 99 2.91 -6.69 15.87
N TYR A 100 2.91 -6.24 14.60
CA TYR A 100 4.04 -5.57 13.98
C TYR A 100 4.11 -4.07 14.29
N ASP A 101 5.36 -3.56 14.28
CA ASP A 101 5.67 -2.14 14.35
C ASP A 101 6.64 -1.77 13.22
N TYR A 102 6.28 -0.79 12.39
CA TYR A 102 7.12 -0.32 11.29
C TYR A 102 8.45 0.29 11.77
N PHE A 103 8.51 0.78 13.00
CA PHE A 103 9.74 1.33 13.59
C PHE A 103 10.77 0.25 13.99
N ASP A 104 10.37 -1.02 14.00
CA ASP A 104 11.26 -2.17 14.17
C ASP A 104 11.95 -2.61 12.86
N TYR A 105 11.61 -1.96 11.74
CA TYR A 105 12.10 -2.37 10.43
C TYR A 105 12.93 -1.29 9.75
N GLU A 106 13.67 -1.71 8.74
CA GLU A 106 14.39 -0.88 7.79
C GLU A 106 13.71 -0.98 6.42
N LEU A 107 13.40 0.18 5.83
CA LEU A 107 12.89 0.27 4.47
C LEU A 107 14.01 -0.04 3.48
N ILE A 108 13.83 -1.07 2.70
CA ILE A 108 14.76 -1.50 1.66
C ILE A 108 14.50 -0.82 0.33
N GLY A 109 13.23 -0.66 -0.01
CA GLY A 109 12.78 0.05 -1.20
C GLY A 109 11.28 0.21 -1.20
N SER A 110 10.79 1.21 -1.92
CA SER A 110 9.35 1.44 -2.02
C SER A 110 8.94 1.88 -3.42
N MET A 111 7.68 1.64 -3.74
CA MET A 111 7.00 2.25 -4.86
C MET A 111 5.81 2.99 -4.27
N ASN A 112 5.88 4.32 -4.25
CA ASN A 112 4.72 5.13 -3.93
C ASN A 112 3.71 4.90 -5.06
N ASN A 113 2.57 4.38 -4.73
CA ASN A 113 1.57 3.98 -5.70
C ASN A 113 0.26 4.65 -5.32
N ASP A 114 -0.07 5.70 -6.04
CA ASP A 114 -1.31 6.43 -5.87
C ASP A 114 -2.53 5.51 -6.07
N ILE A 115 -3.68 6.01 -5.71
CA ILE A 115 -4.98 5.41 -5.99
C ILE A 115 -5.78 6.37 -6.85
N VAL A 116 -6.38 5.80 -7.88
CA VAL A 116 -7.29 6.48 -8.78
C VAL A 116 -8.72 6.14 -8.38
N LEU A 117 -9.53 7.17 -8.20
CA LEU A 117 -10.97 7.03 -8.09
C LEU A 117 -11.62 7.57 -9.37
N GLY A 118 -12.56 6.81 -9.88
CA GLY A 118 -13.38 7.19 -11.03
C GLY A 118 -14.85 7.21 -10.66
N LYS A 119 -15.61 7.96 -11.46
CA LYS A 119 -17.07 8.02 -11.38
C LYS A 119 -17.68 7.87 -12.77
N HIS A 120 -18.99 7.75 -12.86
CA HIS A 120 -19.69 7.86 -14.13
C HIS A 120 -19.65 9.31 -14.63
N ALA A 121 -19.41 9.48 -15.92
CA ALA A 121 -19.35 10.79 -16.55
C ALA A 121 -20.67 11.54 -16.37
N GLY A 122 -20.57 12.81 -15.93
CA GLY A 122 -21.73 13.65 -15.69
C GLY A 122 -22.46 13.38 -14.36
N ALA A 123 -21.95 12.47 -13.51
CA ALA A 123 -22.48 12.33 -12.14
C ALA A 123 -22.21 13.61 -11.34
N ASP A 124 -23.27 14.14 -10.68
CA ASP A 124 -23.21 15.39 -9.93
C ASP A 124 -22.91 15.12 -8.45
N GLU A 125 -21.75 15.56 -7.99
CA GLU A 125 -21.31 15.42 -6.60
C GLU A 125 -22.23 16.12 -5.60
N LYS A 126 -22.94 17.14 -6.04
CA LYS A 126 -23.79 17.96 -5.15
C LYS A 126 -25.20 17.41 -4.99
N SER A 127 -25.57 16.39 -5.74
CA SER A 127 -26.92 15.82 -5.71
C SER A 127 -26.93 14.28 -5.56
N GLY A 128 -28.10 13.75 -5.26
CA GLY A 128 -28.39 12.32 -5.25
C GLY A 128 -27.73 11.52 -4.12
N THR A 129 -27.96 10.22 -4.17
CA THR A 129 -27.37 9.21 -3.31
C THR A 129 -26.43 8.35 -4.14
N TRP A 130 -25.24 8.06 -3.61
CA TRP A 130 -24.19 7.31 -4.27
C TRP A 130 -24.03 5.92 -3.65
N THR A 131 -23.99 4.90 -4.46
CA THR A 131 -23.74 3.51 -4.03
C THR A 131 -22.27 3.17 -4.23
N ILE A 132 -21.58 2.81 -3.15
CA ILE A 132 -20.14 2.61 -3.13
C ILE A 132 -19.80 1.23 -2.62
N ALA A 133 -19.06 0.46 -3.43
CA ALA A 133 -18.56 -0.86 -3.04
C ALA A 133 -17.29 -0.75 -2.18
N GLY A 134 -17.41 -1.04 -0.90
CA GLY A 134 -16.32 -1.02 0.08
C GLY A 134 -15.46 -2.28 0.10
N GLY A 135 -14.34 -2.18 0.81
CA GLY A 135 -13.44 -3.30 1.06
C GLY A 135 -12.25 -2.86 1.90
N SER A 136 -11.36 -3.79 2.27
CA SER A 136 -10.17 -3.48 3.05
C SER A 136 -9.28 -2.45 2.37
N GLY A 137 -8.74 -1.51 3.14
CA GLY A 137 -7.88 -0.42 2.66
C GLY A 137 -8.64 0.71 1.94
N PHE A 138 -9.96 0.79 2.13
CA PHE A 138 -10.82 1.84 1.55
C PHE A 138 -10.99 3.06 2.47
N GLU A 139 -10.41 3.01 3.62
CA GLU A 139 -10.62 3.98 4.70
C GLU A 139 -10.35 5.43 4.27
N PRO A 140 -9.19 5.77 3.65
CA PRO A 140 -8.97 7.14 3.19
C PRO A 140 -9.86 7.50 2.01
N ASP A 141 -10.13 6.55 1.11
CA ASP A 141 -10.97 6.80 -0.08
C ASP A 141 -12.40 7.20 0.35
N ALA A 142 -12.97 6.50 1.34
CA ALA A 142 -14.31 6.82 1.86
C ALA A 142 -14.37 8.20 2.49
N ALA A 143 -13.32 8.62 3.20
CA ALA A 143 -13.25 9.96 3.79
C ALA A 143 -13.16 11.06 2.70
N ALA A 144 -12.35 10.85 1.66
CA ALA A 144 -12.27 11.76 0.53
C ALA A 144 -13.60 11.89 -0.21
N VAL A 145 -14.25 10.75 -0.51
CA VAL A 145 -15.57 10.71 -1.15
C VAL A 145 -16.61 11.44 -0.30
N ALA A 146 -16.63 11.21 1.02
CA ALA A 146 -17.56 11.92 1.90
C ALA A 146 -17.36 13.43 1.84
N MET A 147 -16.11 13.90 1.84
CA MET A 147 -15.81 15.33 1.73
C MET A 147 -16.26 15.92 0.38
N LEU A 148 -16.02 15.20 -0.73
CA LEU A 148 -16.46 15.67 -2.06
C LEU A 148 -17.99 15.72 -2.19
N LEU A 149 -18.70 14.70 -1.70
CA LEU A 149 -20.16 14.63 -1.78
C LEU A 149 -20.87 15.58 -0.82
N CYS A 150 -20.28 15.85 0.34
CA CYS A 150 -20.89 16.63 1.40
C CYS A 150 -20.45 18.11 1.39
N GLY A 151 -19.26 18.42 0.90
CA GLY A 151 -18.68 19.74 1.01
C GLY A 151 -18.39 20.14 2.45
N PRO A 152 -18.21 21.45 2.71
CA PRO A 152 -18.06 21.97 4.06
C PRO A 152 -19.30 21.70 4.91
N GLN A 153 -19.12 21.08 6.09
CA GLN A 153 -20.21 20.69 6.97
C GLN A 153 -20.07 21.35 8.33
N GLY A 154 -21.00 22.21 8.72
CA GLY A 154 -21.08 22.80 10.06
C GLY A 154 -19.73 23.29 10.58
N ASN A 155 -19.17 22.61 11.59
CA ASN A 155 -17.84 22.85 12.12
C ASN A 155 -16.76 21.92 11.50
N ASN A 156 -17.09 21.16 10.45
CA ASN A 156 -16.26 20.16 9.82
C ASN A 156 -15.77 19.05 10.78
N THR A 157 -16.62 18.68 11.73
CA THR A 157 -16.38 17.56 12.66
C THR A 157 -16.70 16.21 12.00
N ILE A 158 -16.23 15.13 12.60
CA ILE A 158 -16.60 13.76 12.17
C ILE A 158 -18.11 13.56 12.20
N ASP A 159 -18.81 14.06 13.22
CA ASP A 159 -20.26 13.91 13.35
C ASP A 159 -21.03 14.63 12.24
N ASP A 160 -20.60 15.81 11.86
CA ASP A 160 -21.19 16.55 10.76
C ASP A 160 -21.09 15.76 9.45
N TYR A 161 -19.91 15.18 9.15
CA TYR A 161 -19.72 14.36 7.97
C TYR A 161 -20.44 13.00 8.04
N LEU A 162 -20.51 12.36 9.19
CA LEU A 162 -21.26 11.12 9.37
C LEU A 162 -22.75 11.28 9.10
N LYS A 163 -23.32 12.43 9.48
CA LYS A 163 -24.71 12.74 9.17
C LYS A 163 -24.94 12.80 7.66
N CYS A 164 -24.15 13.59 6.94
CA CYS A 164 -24.26 13.69 5.50
C CYS A 164 -23.96 12.35 4.81
N TRP A 165 -22.94 11.62 5.25
CA TRP A 165 -22.60 10.29 4.73
C TRP A 165 -23.79 9.34 4.74
N ARG A 166 -24.51 9.25 5.86
CA ARG A 166 -25.69 8.39 6.01
C ARG A 166 -26.86 8.81 5.11
N GLU A 167 -26.92 10.07 4.74
CA GLU A 167 -27.96 10.62 3.84
C GLU A 167 -27.57 10.43 2.36
N ARG A 168 -26.26 10.51 2.06
CA ARG A 168 -25.75 10.59 0.69
C ARG A 168 -25.12 9.31 0.16
N VAL A 169 -24.77 8.34 1.03
CA VAL A 169 -24.00 7.15 0.62
C VAL A 169 -24.66 5.86 1.08
N ILE A 170 -24.86 4.95 0.13
CA ILE A 170 -25.16 3.54 0.37
C ILE A 170 -23.84 2.79 0.30
N TRP A 171 -23.35 2.33 1.45
CA TRP A 171 -22.10 1.59 1.54
C TRP A 171 -22.32 0.08 1.49
N VAL A 172 -21.73 -0.62 0.51
CA VAL A 172 -21.85 -2.07 0.31
C VAL A 172 -20.54 -2.76 0.67
N ASN A 173 -20.53 -3.50 1.77
CA ASN A 173 -19.35 -4.21 2.26
C ASN A 173 -19.13 -5.58 1.58
N GLY A 174 -17.89 -6.08 1.64
CA GLY A 174 -17.56 -7.46 1.29
C GLY A 174 -17.46 -7.75 -0.21
N VAL A 175 -17.51 -6.74 -1.05
CA VAL A 175 -17.45 -6.87 -2.51
C VAL A 175 -16.01 -7.14 -2.96
N SER A 176 -15.79 -8.19 -3.73
CA SER A 176 -14.46 -8.51 -4.31
C SER A 176 -14.06 -7.51 -5.39
N GLY A 177 -12.74 -7.43 -5.71
CA GLY A 177 -12.27 -6.51 -6.75
C GLY A 177 -12.88 -6.76 -8.14
N GLY A 178 -13.17 -8.02 -8.49
CA GLY A 178 -13.84 -8.37 -9.76
C GLY A 178 -15.30 -7.91 -9.78
N GLU A 179 -16.02 -8.16 -8.68
CA GLU A 179 -17.43 -7.72 -8.53
C GLU A 179 -17.55 -6.20 -8.52
N LYS A 180 -16.63 -5.48 -7.86
CA LYS A 180 -16.59 -4.00 -7.91
C LYS A 180 -16.49 -3.47 -9.33
N ARG A 181 -15.58 -4.05 -10.14
CA ARG A 181 -15.39 -3.65 -11.52
C ARG A 181 -16.64 -3.92 -12.36
N LEU A 182 -17.25 -5.09 -12.18
CA LEU A 182 -18.45 -5.45 -12.88
C LEU A 182 -19.63 -4.55 -12.49
N GLY A 183 -19.83 -4.36 -11.18
CA GLY A 183 -20.91 -3.52 -10.65
C GLY A 183 -20.78 -2.06 -11.08
N PHE A 184 -19.57 -1.49 -11.05
CA PHE A 184 -19.35 -0.14 -11.59
C PHE A 184 -19.68 -0.07 -13.09
N LYS A 185 -19.17 -1.03 -13.86
CA LYS A 185 -19.44 -1.09 -15.31
C LYS A 185 -20.94 -1.23 -15.63
N ASN A 186 -21.69 -1.91 -14.78
CA ASN A 186 -23.13 -2.11 -14.93
C ASN A 186 -23.98 -0.96 -14.33
N GLY A 187 -23.35 0.04 -13.69
CA GLY A 187 -24.08 1.13 -13.03
C GLY A 187 -24.68 0.74 -11.66
N GLU A 188 -24.19 -0.36 -11.04
CA GLU A 188 -24.61 -0.77 -9.69
C GLU A 188 -23.86 0.01 -8.60
N PHE A 189 -22.63 0.44 -8.90
CA PHE A 189 -21.79 1.26 -8.06
C PHE A 189 -21.38 2.53 -8.79
N ASP A 190 -21.39 3.65 -8.07
CA ASP A 190 -21.11 4.97 -8.64
C ASP A 190 -19.61 5.31 -8.65
N VAL A 191 -18.81 4.56 -7.87
CA VAL A 191 -17.37 4.82 -7.71
C VAL A 191 -16.55 3.59 -8.07
N ALA A 192 -15.60 3.76 -8.99
CA ALA A 192 -14.50 2.83 -9.22
C ALA A 192 -13.28 3.25 -8.42
N ARG A 193 -12.56 2.29 -7.82
CA ARG A 193 -11.32 2.49 -7.10
C ARG A 193 -10.26 1.51 -7.58
N GLU A 194 -9.19 2.04 -8.12
CA GLU A 194 -8.15 1.21 -8.76
C GLU A 194 -6.74 1.73 -8.49
N SER A 195 -5.75 0.90 -8.75
CA SER A 195 -4.38 1.37 -8.97
C SER A 195 -4.26 2.05 -10.34
N PRO A 196 -3.25 2.91 -10.57
CA PRO A 196 -3.02 3.54 -11.86
C PRO A 196 -3.02 2.57 -13.05
N ALA A 197 -2.31 1.45 -12.93
CA ALA A 197 -2.29 0.42 -13.98
C ALA A 197 -3.65 -0.24 -14.23
N ALA A 198 -4.43 -0.48 -13.17
CA ALA A 198 -5.74 -1.07 -13.32
C ALA A 198 -6.75 -0.07 -13.90
N TRP A 199 -6.64 1.21 -13.54
CA TRP A 199 -7.43 2.28 -14.15
C TRP A 199 -7.19 2.34 -15.67
N LYS A 200 -5.93 2.48 -16.08
CA LYS A 200 -5.55 2.50 -17.50
C LYS A 200 -6.04 1.26 -18.27
N ARG A 201 -6.00 0.10 -17.64
CA ARG A 201 -6.40 -1.16 -18.28
C ARG A 201 -7.90 -1.35 -18.39
N PHE A 202 -8.69 -0.90 -17.42
CA PHE A 202 -10.10 -1.28 -17.30
C PHE A 202 -11.08 -0.15 -17.56
N TYR A 203 -10.65 1.11 -17.48
CA TYR A 203 -11.56 2.25 -17.51
C TYR A 203 -11.12 3.40 -18.40
N GLU A 204 -9.81 3.62 -18.58
CA GLU A 204 -9.31 4.74 -19.39
C GLU A 204 -9.79 4.61 -20.84
N GLY A 205 -10.37 5.70 -21.39
CA GLY A 205 -10.90 5.74 -22.74
C GLY A 205 -12.21 4.98 -22.95
N ILE A 206 -12.83 4.43 -21.90
CA ILE A 206 -14.16 3.83 -21.99
C ILE A 206 -15.22 4.93 -21.82
N GLU A 207 -16.08 5.06 -22.81
CA GLU A 207 -17.20 6.01 -22.79
C GLU A 207 -18.08 5.81 -21.53
N GLY A 208 -18.50 6.91 -20.94
CA GLY A 208 -19.30 6.91 -19.71
C GLY A 208 -18.52 6.78 -18.40
N ASN A 209 -17.17 6.67 -18.45
CA ASN A 209 -16.32 6.68 -17.28
C ASN A 209 -15.44 7.93 -17.29
N GLU A 210 -15.26 8.53 -16.12
CA GLU A 210 -14.30 9.61 -15.97
C GLU A 210 -13.42 9.38 -14.74
N LEU A 211 -12.15 9.79 -14.83
CA LEU A 211 -11.29 9.88 -13.68
C LEU A 211 -11.80 11.00 -12.79
N TRP A 212 -12.11 10.68 -11.56
CA TRP A 212 -12.67 11.63 -10.60
C TRP A 212 -11.58 12.36 -9.84
N PHE A 213 -10.75 11.60 -9.11
CA PHE A 213 -9.59 12.16 -8.44
C PHE A 213 -8.53 11.11 -8.14
N THR A 214 -7.35 11.59 -7.79
CA THR A 214 -6.26 10.81 -7.20
C THR A 214 -5.89 11.37 -5.83
N HIS A 215 -5.23 10.56 -5.03
CA HIS A 215 -4.73 11.00 -3.72
C HIS A 215 -3.46 11.85 -3.83
N GLY A 216 -2.74 11.74 -4.95
CA GLY A 216 -1.42 12.32 -5.12
C GLY A 216 -0.33 11.55 -4.38
N ILE A 217 0.87 12.11 -4.34
CA ILE A 217 2.08 11.51 -3.81
C ILE A 217 2.60 12.37 -2.65
N LEU A 218 3.06 11.72 -1.55
CA LEU A 218 3.70 12.44 -0.45
C LEU A 218 5.12 12.86 -0.85
N ASP A 219 5.35 14.16 -0.96
CA ASP A 219 6.68 14.76 -1.02
C ASP A 219 7.29 14.76 0.39
N LEU A 220 8.32 13.95 0.58
CA LEU A 220 8.98 13.77 1.88
C LEU A 220 9.84 14.98 2.28
N GLU A 221 10.34 15.75 1.31
CA GLU A 221 11.19 16.90 1.57
C GLU A 221 10.37 18.05 2.21
N ASN A 222 9.19 18.30 1.63
CA ASN A 222 8.32 19.39 2.06
C ASN A 222 7.17 18.92 2.96
N ASN A 223 7.00 17.61 3.13
CA ASN A 223 5.89 16.97 3.86
C ASN A 223 4.51 17.45 3.38
N VAL A 224 4.37 17.59 2.07
CA VAL A 224 3.13 18.01 1.41
C VAL A 224 2.69 16.99 0.38
N GLN A 225 1.42 17.02 0.07
CA GLN A 225 0.88 16.20 -1.02
C GLN A 225 1.09 16.93 -2.35
N ILE A 226 1.63 16.21 -3.34
CA ILE A 226 1.81 16.71 -4.70
C ILE A 226 1.03 15.82 -5.68
N ALA A 227 0.71 16.33 -6.85
CA ALA A 227 0.01 15.59 -7.88
C ALA A 227 0.83 14.37 -8.36
N ASP A 228 0.15 13.24 -8.65
CA ASP A 228 0.79 12.12 -9.32
C ASP A 228 1.19 12.55 -10.74
N PRO A 229 2.46 12.39 -11.14
CA PRO A 229 2.90 12.74 -12.49
C PRO A 229 2.17 12.00 -13.62
N ASN A 230 1.57 10.83 -13.33
CA ASN A 230 0.77 10.09 -14.29
C ASN A 230 -0.65 10.65 -14.45
N PHE A 231 -1.11 11.43 -13.48
CA PHE A 231 -2.47 12.01 -13.42
C PHE A 231 -2.39 13.47 -12.94
N PRO A 232 -1.73 14.35 -13.68
CA PRO A 232 -1.65 15.77 -13.31
C PRO A 232 -3.04 16.41 -13.31
N ASN A 233 -3.28 17.32 -12.40
CA ASN A 233 -4.53 18.09 -12.26
C ASN A 233 -5.76 17.25 -11.83
N THR A 234 -5.53 16.15 -11.12
CA THR A 234 -6.63 15.28 -10.62
C THR A 234 -6.55 15.06 -9.11
N GLN A 235 -5.74 15.84 -8.41
CA GLN A 235 -5.55 15.69 -6.98
C GLN A 235 -6.82 16.03 -6.21
N PHE A 236 -7.09 15.28 -5.13
CA PHE A 236 -8.29 15.44 -4.31
C PHE A 236 -8.48 16.87 -3.79
N GLU A 237 -7.40 17.49 -3.30
CA GLU A 237 -7.46 18.83 -2.71
C GLU A 237 -7.88 19.90 -3.73
N ASP A 238 -7.34 19.79 -4.95
CA ASP A 238 -7.67 20.73 -6.04
C ASP A 238 -9.13 20.58 -6.47
N LEU A 239 -9.61 19.34 -6.62
CA LEU A 239 -10.99 19.05 -6.95
C LEU A 239 -11.96 19.53 -5.86
N TYR A 240 -11.59 19.35 -4.58
CA TYR A 240 -12.42 19.82 -3.49
C TYR A 240 -12.55 21.35 -3.52
N GLU A 241 -11.43 22.07 -3.73
CA GLU A 241 -11.43 23.52 -3.83
C GLU A 241 -12.21 24.02 -5.04
N GLU A 242 -12.11 23.34 -6.19
CA GLU A 242 -12.92 23.64 -7.37
C GLU A 242 -14.42 23.49 -7.10
N LEU A 243 -14.82 22.42 -6.44
CA LEU A 243 -16.23 22.15 -6.15
C LEU A 243 -16.82 23.09 -5.11
N TRP A 244 -16.07 23.41 -4.07
CA TRP A 244 -16.61 24.06 -2.86
C TRP A 244 -16.05 25.46 -2.59
N GLY A 245 -15.06 25.93 -3.36
CA GLY A 245 -14.51 27.28 -3.26
C GLY A 245 -13.57 27.50 -2.07
N GLU A 246 -13.21 26.44 -1.34
CA GLU A 246 -12.23 26.51 -0.24
C GLU A 246 -11.48 25.18 -0.14
N ALA A 247 -10.26 25.23 0.40
CA ALA A 247 -9.46 24.03 0.65
C ALA A 247 -10.11 23.12 1.74
N PRO A 248 -9.96 21.78 1.64
CA PRO A 248 -10.49 20.86 2.64
C PRO A 248 -9.84 21.08 4.01
N LYS A 249 -10.66 21.04 5.06
CA LYS A 249 -10.22 21.28 6.44
C LYS A 249 -11.06 20.52 7.45
N GLY A 250 -10.67 20.61 8.72
CA GLY A 250 -11.43 20.01 9.83
C GLY A 250 -11.02 18.58 10.15
N ASP A 251 -11.83 17.93 10.97
CA ASP A 251 -11.50 16.67 11.63
C ASP A 251 -11.38 15.51 10.64
N LEU A 252 -12.35 15.38 9.73
CA LEU A 252 -12.31 14.31 8.71
C LEU A 252 -11.12 14.46 7.75
N TYR A 253 -10.75 15.69 7.41
CA TYR A 253 -9.58 15.91 6.58
C TYR A 253 -8.27 15.53 7.28
N GLN A 254 -8.13 15.76 8.59
CA GLN A 254 -6.95 15.32 9.34
C GLN A 254 -6.90 13.78 9.45
N ALA A 255 -8.04 13.12 9.69
CA ALA A 255 -8.16 11.67 9.69
C ALA A 255 -7.84 11.06 8.30
N TYR A 256 -8.30 11.71 7.25
CA TYR A 256 -7.99 11.37 5.86
C TYR A 256 -6.49 11.46 5.58
N LYS A 257 -5.85 12.60 5.90
CA LYS A 257 -4.40 12.76 5.70
C LYS A 257 -3.59 11.69 6.44
N LEU A 258 -3.95 11.39 7.68
CA LEU A 258 -3.32 10.33 8.45
C LEU A 258 -3.42 8.98 7.75
N THR A 259 -4.62 8.54 7.42
CA THR A 259 -4.85 7.20 6.85
C THR A 259 -4.35 7.08 5.41
N ARG A 260 -4.51 8.13 4.60
CA ARG A 260 -3.98 8.20 3.23
C ARG A 260 -2.47 8.05 3.20
N ASN A 261 -1.75 8.87 3.94
CA ASN A 261 -0.29 8.86 3.86
C ASN A 261 0.29 7.55 4.41
N TRP A 262 -0.25 7.00 5.50
CA TRP A 262 0.15 5.69 6.00
C TRP A 262 -0.20 4.54 5.04
N ARG A 263 -1.18 4.71 4.17
CA ARG A 263 -1.51 3.75 3.15
C ARG A 263 -0.63 3.89 1.92
N ASP A 264 -0.54 5.09 1.37
CA ASP A 264 0.01 5.28 0.03
C ASP A 264 1.54 5.35 0.03
N ALA A 265 2.15 5.98 1.03
CA ALA A 265 3.60 6.13 1.11
C ALA A 265 4.35 4.81 1.38
N ILE A 266 3.69 3.80 1.97
CA ILE A 266 4.28 2.46 2.16
C ILE A 266 3.73 1.42 1.18
N GLN A 267 2.87 1.84 0.25
CA GLN A 267 2.31 0.97 -0.75
C GLN A 267 3.41 0.34 -1.62
N LYS A 268 3.41 -1.00 -1.72
CA LYS A 268 4.45 -1.71 -2.49
C LYS A 268 5.87 -1.42 -2.01
N SER A 269 6.14 -1.66 -0.76
CA SER A 269 7.45 -1.46 -0.14
C SER A 269 8.06 -2.76 0.38
N LEU A 270 9.39 -2.79 0.46
CA LEU A 270 10.20 -3.91 0.93
C LEU A 270 10.82 -3.55 2.27
N TRP A 271 10.71 -4.45 3.23
CA TRP A 271 11.14 -4.24 4.60
C TRP A 271 11.97 -5.42 5.10
N MET A 272 12.99 -5.14 5.89
CA MET A 272 13.76 -6.13 6.64
C MET A 272 13.79 -5.73 8.12
N ASN A 273 14.15 -6.67 9.00
CA ASN A 273 14.33 -6.34 10.40
C ASN A 273 15.42 -5.27 10.58
N LYS A 274 15.22 -4.34 11.47
CA LYS A 274 16.21 -3.30 11.77
C LYS A 274 17.51 -3.93 12.28
N GLY A 275 18.63 -3.52 11.70
CA GLY A 275 19.94 -4.11 12.01
C GLY A 275 20.21 -5.47 11.35
N ASN A 276 19.41 -5.88 10.38
CA ASN A 276 19.69 -7.10 9.61
C ASN A 276 21.01 -6.97 8.85
N PRO A 277 21.94 -7.95 8.96
CA PRO A 277 23.28 -7.87 8.36
C PRO A 277 23.25 -7.82 6.83
N ASN A 278 22.18 -8.32 6.20
CA ASN A 278 22.02 -8.30 4.76
C ASN A 278 21.23 -7.06 4.24
N ALA A 279 20.69 -6.22 5.11
CA ALA A 279 19.85 -5.10 4.70
C ALA A 279 20.58 -4.16 3.71
N ALA A 280 21.82 -3.81 3.99
CA ALA A 280 22.62 -2.96 3.10
C ALA A 280 22.86 -3.60 1.71
N LYS A 281 23.15 -4.92 1.69
CA LYS A 281 23.32 -5.68 0.42
C LYS A 281 22.03 -5.69 -0.39
N VAL A 282 20.89 -6.00 0.27
CA VAL A 282 19.58 -6.05 -0.41
C VAL A 282 19.18 -4.68 -0.91
N LYS A 283 19.40 -3.62 -0.11
CA LYS A 283 19.12 -2.23 -0.52
C LYS A 283 19.95 -1.80 -1.73
N ALA A 284 21.23 -2.15 -1.77
CA ALA A 284 22.08 -1.89 -2.93
C ALA A 284 21.56 -2.61 -4.19
N ALA A 285 21.23 -3.90 -4.08
CA ALA A 285 20.67 -4.68 -5.18
C ALA A 285 19.32 -4.12 -5.67
N VAL A 286 18.43 -3.70 -4.76
CA VAL A 286 17.16 -3.02 -5.10
C VAL A 286 17.43 -1.69 -5.81
N THR A 287 18.43 -0.94 -5.35
CA THR A 287 18.81 0.34 -5.99
C THR A 287 19.31 0.13 -7.40
N GLU A 288 20.20 -0.85 -7.62
CA GLU A 288 20.70 -1.20 -8.94
C GLU A 288 19.56 -1.69 -9.85
N MET A 289 18.68 -2.55 -9.35
CA MET A 289 17.51 -3.03 -10.08
C MET A 289 16.59 -1.88 -10.54
N ILE A 290 16.34 -0.90 -9.67
CA ILE A 290 15.47 0.24 -9.97
C ILE A 290 16.11 1.17 -11.01
N ASN A 291 17.42 1.32 -10.98
CA ASN A 291 18.17 2.16 -11.91
C ASN A 291 18.48 1.45 -13.23
N ASP A 292 18.31 0.13 -13.31
CA ASP A 292 18.46 -0.61 -14.56
C ASP A 292 17.25 -0.36 -15.47
N PRO A 293 17.43 0.18 -16.69
CA PRO A 293 16.31 0.57 -17.54
C PRO A 293 15.48 -0.63 -18.02
N VAL A 294 16.07 -1.83 -18.11
CA VAL A 294 15.36 -3.04 -18.55
C VAL A 294 14.48 -3.57 -17.41
N ALA A 295 15.03 -3.71 -16.20
CA ALA A 295 14.30 -4.15 -15.03
C ALA A 295 13.18 -3.15 -14.67
N SER A 296 13.49 -1.86 -14.69
CA SER A 296 12.51 -0.79 -14.41
C SER A 296 11.36 -0.80 -15.42
N ALA A 297 11.64 -0.95 -16.72
CA ALA A 297 10.61 -1.05 -17.76
C ALA A 297 9.78 -2.35 -17.61
N GLU A 298 10.38 -3.47 -17.23
CA GLU A 298 9.68 -4.73 -16.98
C GLU A 298 8.73 -4.61 -15.78
N ILE A 299 9.18 -3.96 -14.69
CA ILE A 299 8.35 -3.67 -13.52
C ILE A 299 7.19 -2.75 -13.92
N TYR A 300 7.47 -1.65 -14.63
CA TYR A 300 6.44 -0.74 -15.11
C TYR A 300 5.39 -1.44 -15.97
N ALA A 301 5.80 -2.28 -16.90
CA ALA A 301 4.88 -3.01 -17.79
C ALA A 301 3.91 -3.93 -17.01
N LYS A 302 4.33 -4.43 -15.85
CA LYS A 302 3.49 -5.29 -14.99
C LYS A 302 2.66 -4.52 -13.96
N THR A 303 3.18 -3.41 -13.46
CA THR A 303 2.62 -2.71 -12.30
C THR A 303 2.00 -1.36 -12.63
N GLY A 304 2.32 -0.80 -13.79
CA GLY A 304 1.88 0.53 -14.24
C GLY A 304 2.59 1.69 -13.54
N VAL A 305 3.60 1.42 -12.72
CA VAL A 305 4.36 2.43 -11.97
C VAL A 305 5.85 2.15 -12.06
N TYR A 306 6.64 3.21 -12.21
CA TYR A 306 8.09 3.09 -12.07
C TYR A 306 8.47 2.96 -10.60
N PRO A 307 9.35 2.01 -10.26
CA PRO A 307 9.87 1.90 -8.91
C PRO A 307 10.80 3.09 -8.58
N TRP A 308 10.78 3.51 -7.33
CA TRP A 308 11.68 4.53 -6.81
C TRP A 308 12.02 4.24 -5.35
N ILE A 309 13.10 4.84 -4.85
CA ILE A 309 13.54 4.62 -3.47
C ILE A 309 13.24 5.87 -2.66
N GLN A 310 12.58 5.66 -1.53
CA GLN A 310 12.40 6.68 -0.51
C GLN A 310 13.44 6.49 0.60
N ASP A 311 13.84 7.60 1.22
CA ASP A 311 14.62 7.52 2.46
C ASP A 311 13.73 7.02 3.61
N GLY A 312 14.02 5.84 4.10
CA GLY A 312 13.20 5.17 5.12
C GLY A 312 13.06 5.96 6.42
N PRO A 313 14.14 6.48 7.02
CA PRO A 313 14.07 7.33 8.20
C PRO A 313 13.19 8.57 7.99
N SER A 314 13.37 9.29 6.88
CA SER A 314 12.56 10.46 6.55
C SER A 314 11.10 10.10 6.34
N LEU A 315 10.81 9.00 5.63
CA LEU A 315 9.46 8.48 5.45
C LEU A 315 8.78 8.20 6.80
N LEU A 316 9.41 7.41 7.65
CA LEU A 316 8.84 7.06 8.95
C LEU A 316 8.67 8.28 9.86
N ALA A 317 9.59 9.23 9.82
CA ALA A 317 9.48 10.49 10.57
C ALA A 317 8.28 11.34 10.07
N ALA A 318 8.12 11.47 8.76
CA ALA A 318 6.99 12.17 8.17
C ALA A 318 5.66 11.49 8.54
N LEU A 319 5.56 10.18 8.40
CA LEU A 319 4.37 9.42 8.76
C LEU A 319 4.06 9.51 10.27
N LYS A 320 5.07 9.46 11.12
CA LYS A 320 4.89 9.61 12.58
C LYS A 320 4.35 11.00 12.94
N SER A 321 4.79 12.06 12.27
CA SER A 321 4.33 13.43 12.53
C SER A 321 2.83 13.63 12.30
N LEU A 322 2.20 12.78 11.49
CA LEU A 322 0.76 12.80 11.24
C LEU A 322 -0.07 12.14 12.36
N ILE A 323 0.57 11.31 13.19
CA ILE A 323 -0.11 10.61 14.28
C ILE A 323 -0.33 11.59 15.45
N THR A 324 -1.50 12.19 15.48
CA THR A 324 -1.96 12.96 16.64
C THR A 324 -3.10 12.21 17.34
N GLU A 325 -3.28 12.46 18.63
CA GLU A 325 -4.36 11.83 19.39
C GLU A 325 -5.72 12.06 18.74
N LYS A 326 -5.99 13.30 18.31
CA LYS A 326 -7.23 13.69 17.67
C LYS A 326 -7.41 12.97 16.33
N ALA A 327 -6.45 13.06 15.42
CA ALA A 327 -6.57 12.43 14.11
C ALA A 327 -6.76 10.92 14.20
N LEU A 328 -6.09 10.26 15.16
CA LEU A 328 -6.24 8.82 15.39
C LEU A 328 -7.62 8.46 15.93
N LYS A 329 -8.15 9.20 16.92
CA LYS A 329 -9.51 9.00 17.44
C LYS A 329 -10.56 9.24 16.35
N ASP A 330 -10.39 10.29 15.57
CA ASP A 330 -11.30 10.65 14.48
C ASP A 330 -11.31 9.60 13.38
N ALA A 331 -10.14 9.06 13.00
CA ALA A 331 -10.04 7.97 12.04
C ALA A 331 -10.72 6.69 12.55
N VAL A 332 -10.54 6.33 13.83
CA VAL A 332 -11.23 5.19 14.45
C VAL A 332 -12.74 5.39 14.41
N LYS A 333 -13.21 6.56 14.85
CA LYS A 333 -14.65 6.88 14.85
C LYS A 333 -15.26 6.83 13.45
N TRP A 334 -14.56 7.44 12.47
CA TRP A 334 -14.98 7.41 11.07
C TRP A 334 -15.12 5.98 10.56
N ASN A 335 -14.09 5.14 10.77
CA ASN A 335 -14.13 3.76 10.36
C ASN A 335 -15.26 2.94 10.96
N GLN A 336 -15.51 3.11 12.25
CA GLN A 336 -16.56 2.38 12.95
C GLN A 336 -17.96 2.81 12.50
N GLU A 337 -18.19 4.11 12.34
CA GLU A 337 -19.53 4.66 12.16
C GLU A 337 -19.91 4.88 10.70
N ALA A 338 -18.96 5.13 9.79
CA ALA A 338 -19.25 5.31 8.37
C ALA A 338 -19.51 3.98 7.65
N TYR A 339 -18.77 2.93 7.99
CA TYR A 339 -18.86 1.65 7.27
C TYR A 339 -18.65 0.41 8.13
N GLY A 340 -18.71 0.54 9.45
CA GLY A 340 -18.82 -0.59 10.37
C GLY A 340 -17.56 -1.45 10.55
N PHE A 341 -16.36 -0.92 10.27
CA PHE A 341 -15.12 -1.66 10.52
C PHE A 341 -14.71 -1.57 12.00
N PRO A 342 -14.35 -2.70 12.62
CA PRO A 342 -13.94 -2.74 14.02
C PRO A 342 -12.52 -2.18 14.19
N SER A 343 -12.39 -0.86 14.21
CA SER A 343 -11.12 -0.17 14.45
C SER A 343 -10.90 0.10 15.93
N ILE A 344 -9.65 0.18 16.36
CA ILE A 344 -9.28 0.43 17.76
C ILE A 344 -8.39 1.66 17.88
N TYR A 345 -8.57 2.41 18.97
CA TYR A 345 -7.66 3.49 19.32
C TYR A 345 -6.39 2.95 19.98
N LYS A 346 -5.23 3.37 19.49
CA LYS A 346 -3.91 2.89 19.88
C LYS A 346 -3.07 4.04 20.48
N PRO A 347 -3.19 4.35 21.78
CA PRO A 347 -2.46 5.44 22.43
C PRO A 347 -0.94 5.21 22.44
N GLU A 348 -0.47 3.97 22.31
CA GLU A 348 0.96 3.63 22.20
C GLU A 348 1.65 4.25 20.99
N LEU A 349 0.90 4.56 19.92
CA LEU A 349 1.43 5.21 18.73
C LEU A 349 1.78 6.69 18.93
N LEU A 350 1.35 7.29 20.03
CA LEU A 350 1.63 8.68 20.39
C LEU A 350 2.99 8.86 21.10
N LYS A 351 3.65 7.76 21.45
CA LYS A 351 4.98 7.73 22.11
C LYS A 351 6.09 7.73 21.05
#